data_724667c97bd4060ca9b4358392310410
#
_entry.id   724667c97bd4060ca9b4358392310410
#
_cell.length_a   1.000
_cell.length_b   1.000
_cell.length_c   1.000
_cell.angle_alpha   90.00
_cell.angle_beta   90.00
_cell.angle_gamma   90.00
#
_symmetry.space_group_name_H-M   'P 1'
#
loop_
_entity.id
_entity.type
_entity.pdbx_description
1 polymer ?
#
loop_
_entity_poly.entity_id
_entity_poly.type
_entity_poly.pdbx_seq_one_letter_code
_entity_poly.pdbx_strand_id
1 'polypeptide(L)'
;MTDEREPAGRPGFWRQVRASLPRNVLVLGIVSFLTDASSEMMMWTVPFFIALLGGGAVWIGLVEGLRESLSSVLKLASGWVSDKIGRRKPLVALGYGISTAIKPALALAAAPWHVLGLLGFERVGKGVRTAPRDALIAGVVDEKNRGKAFSFHRMMDHAGAVVGLLAGTLLVAVLFDYLSAKPESAGYEPADVFRFMYVLAAVPAALAVGAILIFVRERPGEAKKGVALDFRAGYDRKFWVFLGALVVFALGNSSDMFLLIRAGEILDYKVVLAEAERAEMAAAWDFPWQLPLMFLVLSLAKMTFSLPGGFVADKIGRAKTLAVGWGVYAVVYILFGFATDAWQAWALFVAYGLFYGFTEGVEKAVVADFVRPEVRGSAYGMYAFADGIAKFPASLLLGVLYQQVGPAVAFGVGGGCAAVACLMLLCLLGACRRGRPS
;
A
#
# COMPACT_ATOMS: atom_id res chain seq x y z
N MET A 1 23.73 58.83 -5.86
CA MET A 1 23.96 57.47 -6.35
C MET A 1 23.46 56.55 -5.28
N THR A 2 22.20 56.17 -5.38
CA THR A 2 21.51 55.24 -4.45
C THR A 2 21.71 53.83 -4.98
N ASP A 3 22.42 53.01 -4.21
CA ASP A 3 22.72 51.61 -4.48
C ASP A 3 21.43 50.78 -4.21
N GLU A 4 20.62 50.62 -5.26
CA GLU A 4 19.47 49.70 -5.23
C GLU A 4 20.00 48.26 -5.33
N ARG A 5 20.23 47.63 -4.17
CA ARG A 5 20.45 46.18 -4.11
C ARG A 5 19.13 45.48 -4.48
N GLU A 6 19.11 44.85 -5.64
CA GLU A 6 18.04 43.92 -6.03
C GLU A 6 17.74 42.91 -4.88
N PRO A 7 16.46 42.66 -4.57
CA PRO A 7 16.12 41.68 -3.56
C PRO A 7 16.54 40.30 -4.05
N ALA A 8 17.45 39.64 -3.32
CA ALA A 8 17.92 38.31 -3.59
C ALA A 8 16.72 37.36 -3.81
N GLY A 9 16.59 36.83 -5.02
CA GLY A 9 15.49 35.97 -5.43
C GLY A 9 15.27 34.87 -4.43
N ARG A 10 13.99 34.56 -4.12
CA ARG A 10 13.61 33.51 -3.17
C ARG A 10 14.35 32.23 -3.55
N PRO A 11 15.07 31.60 -2.62
CA PRO A 11 15.80 30.38 -2.92
C PRO A 11 14.82 29.32 -3.46
N GLY A 12 15.19 28.66 -4.55
CA GLY A 12 14.33 27.66 -5.20
C GLY A 12 13.84 26.61 -4.20
N PHE A 13 12.67 26.06 -4.43
CA PHE A 13 11.96 25.10 -3.55
C PHE A 13 12.89 24.05 -2.94
N TRP A 14 13.74 23.41 -3.72
CA TRP A 14 14.67 22.37 -3.25
C TRP A 14 15.76 22.91 -2.29
N ARG A 15 16.23 24.15 -2.46
CA ARG A 15 17.14 24.81 -1.52
C ARG A 15 16.45 25.08 -0.18
N GLN A 16 15.18 25.49 -0.21
CA GLN A 16 14.40 25.71 1.01
C GLN A 16 14.13 24.39 1.76
N VAL A 17 13.75 23.33 1.04
CA VAL A 17 13.55 21.98 1.61
C VAL A 17 14.84 21.49 2.26
N ARG A 18 15.98 21.57 1.56
CA ARG A 18 17.29 21.14 2.08
C ARG A 18 17.76 21.94 3.30
N ALA A 19 17.44 23.23 3.36
CA ALA A 19 17.77 24.08 4.51
C ALA A 19 16.88 23.84 5.73
N SER A 20 15.65 23.34 5.53
CA SER A 20 14.64 23.17 6.60
C SER A 20 14.55 21.75 7.17
N LEU A 21 15.14 20.73 6.51
CA LEU A 21 15.05 19.35 6.94
C LEU A 21 16.40 18.80 7.41
N PRO A 22 16.43 18.15 8.60
CA PRO A 22 17.64 17.47 9.09
C PRO A 22 18.13 16.38 8.13
N ARG A 23 19.46 16.16 8.12
CA ARG A 23 20.10 15.15 7.25
C ARG A 23 19.45 13.78 7.30
N ASN A 24 19.10 13.29 8.49
CA ASN A 24 18.46 11.99 8.64
C ASN A 24 17.10 11.91 7.92
N VAL A 25 16.32 13.00 7.90
CA VAL A 25 15.03 13.05 7.18
C VAL A 25 15.24 12.94 5.67
N LEU A 26 16.23 13.67 5.13
CA LEU A 26 16.60 13.60 3.71
C LEU A 26 17.06 12.20 3.32
N VAL A 27 17.96 11.60 4.11
CA VAL A 27 18.47 10.25 3.87
C VAL A 27 17.35 9.21 3.95
N LEU A 28 16.49 9.26 4.97
CA LEU A 28 15.36 8.34 5.11
C LEU A 28 14.31 8.54 4.00
N GLY A 29 14.15 9.75 3.48
CA GLY A 29 13.35 10.00 2.29
C GLY A 29 13.92 9.32 1.05
N ILE A 30 15.23 9.43 0.80
CA ILE A 30 15.91 8.73 -0.32
C ILE A 30 15.81 7.21 -0.14
N VAL A 31 16.00 6.70 1.08
CA VAL A 31 15.82 5.28 1.40
C VAL A 31 14.42 4.81 1.06
N SER A 32 13.40 5.60 1.41
CA SER A 32 12.01 5.28 1.11
C SER A 32 11.75 5.28 -0.40
N PHE A 33 12.23 6.30 -1.11
CA PHE A 33 12.18 6.37 -2.57
C PHE A 33 12.77 5.12 -3.24
N LEU A 34 14.01 4.76 -2.88
CA LEU A 34 14.70 3.60 -3.45
C LEU A 34 13.98 2.28 -3.13
N THR A 35 13.45 2.16 -1.92
CA THR A 35 12.75 0.95 -1.49
C THR A 35 11.41 0.81 -2.19
N ASP A 36 10.65 1.90 -2.32
CA ASP A 36 9.35 1.87 -2.96
C ASP A 36 9.51 1.72 -4.48
N ALA A 37 10.52 2.37 -5.10
CA ALA A 37 10.89 2.10 -6.49
C ALA A 37 11.19 0.61 -6.71
N SER A 38 11.99 0.01 -5.84
CA SER A 38 12.30 -1.42 -5.87
C SER A 38 11.07 -2.31 -5.68
N SER A 39 10.16 -1.96 -4.78
CA SER A 39 9.00 -2.80 -4.46
C SER A 39 7.92 -2.68 -5.53
N GLU A 40 7.60 -1.47 -5.97
CA GLU A 40 6.57 -1.24 -7.00
C GLU A 40 7.02 -1.71 -8.38
N MET A 41 8.34 -1.78 -8.64
CA MET A 41 8.90 -2.39 -9.85
C MET A 41 8.44 -3.84 -10.02
N MET A 42 8.25 -4.59 -8.90
CA MET A 42 7.97 -6.03 -8.94
C MET A 42 6.56 -6.43 -8.46
N MET A 43 5.93 -5.64 -7.56
CA MET A 43 4.71 -6.12 -6.87
C MET A 43 3.52 -6.34 -7.79
N TRP A 44 3.35 -5.52 -8.80
CA TRP A 44 2.26 -5.66 -9.77
C TRP A 44 2.36 -6.94 -10.62
N THR A 45 3.55 -7.53 -10.74
CA THR A 45 3.77 -8.78 -11.49
C THR A 45 3.52 -10.04 -10.66
N VAL A 46 3.43 -9.93 -9.33
CA VAL A 46 3.26 -11.07 -8.43
C VAL A 46 2.04 -11.93 -8.76
N PRO A 47 0.85 -11.40 -9.07
CA PRO A 47 -0.30 -12.22 -9.46
C PRO A 47 -0.02 -13.06 -10.70
N PHE A 48 0.64 -12.48 -11.71
CA PHE A 48 1.00 -13.17 -12.95
C PHE A 48 2.06 -14.24 -12.72
N PHE A 49 3.06 -13.95 -11.89
CA PHE A 49 4.07 -14.92 -11.51
C PHE A 49 3.49 -16.11 -10.74
N ILE A 50 2.55 -15.86 -9.80
CA ILE A 50 1.81 -16.92 -9.11
C ILE A 50 1.04 -17.78 -10.11
N ALA A 51 0.38 -17.17 -11.10
CA ALA A 51 -0.35 -17.89 -12.13
C ALA A 51 0.57 -18.79 -12.97
N LEU A 52 1.72 -18.29 -13.40
CA LEU A 52 2.74 -19.06 -14.13
C LEU A 52 3.30 -20.24 -13.30
N LEU A 53 3.35 -20.09 -11.97
CA LEU A 53 3.74 -21.18 -11.05
C LEU A 53 2.58 -22.15 -10.74
N GLY A 54 1.44 -22.03 -11.41
CA GLY A 54 0.28 -22.91 -11.22
C GLY A 54 -0.68 -22.49 -10.11
N GLY A 55 -0.55 -21.28 -9.56
CA GLY A 55 -1.46 -20.74 -8.54
C GLY A 55 -2.65 -20.00 -9.18
N GLY A 56 -3.84 -20.15 -8.59
CA GLY A 56 -5.04 -19.39 -8.95
C GLY A 56 -5.33 -18.23 -7.99
N ALA A 57 -6.54 -17.64 -8.11
CA ALA A 57 -6.98 -16.50 -7.32
C ALA A 57 -6.93 -16.73 -5.81
N VAL A 58 -7.15 -17.95 -5.35
CA VAL A 58 -7.01 -18.33 -3.93
C VAL A 58 -5.60 -18.08 -3.43
N TRP A 59 -4.56 -18.46 -4.18
CA TRP A 59 -3.17 -18.21 -3.82
C TRP A 59 -2.86 -16.73 -3.76
N ILE A 60 -3.40 -15.95 -4.70
CA ILE A 60 -3.23 -14.49 -4.72
C ILE A 60 -3.90 -13.89 -3.48
N GLY A 61 -5.12 -14.34 -3.14
CA GLY A 61 -5.83 -13.93 -1.92
C GLY A 61 -5.06 -14.26 -0.64
N LEU A 62 -4.47 -15.45 -0.55
CA LEU A 62 -3.63 -15.87 0.58
C LEU A 62 -2.39 -14.99 0.72
N VAL A 63 -1.66 -14.77 -0.38
CA VAL A 63 -0.44 -13.95 -0.39
C VAL A 63 -0.76 -12.51 0.01
N GLU A 64 -1.73 -11.89 -0.64
CA GLU A 64 -2.06 -10.48 -0.38
C GLU A 64 -2.68 -10.29 1.01
N GLY A 65 -3.59 -11.17 1.41
CA GLY A 65 -4.19 -11.11 2.73
C GLY A 65 -3.15 -11.28 3.86
N LEU A 66 -2.25 -12.25 3.74
CA LEU A 66 -1.17 -12.47 4.70
C LEU A 66 -0.23 -11.25 4.77
N ARG A 67 0.12 -10.70 3.63
CA ARG A 67 1.00 -9.52 3.53
C ARG A 67 0.43 -8.33 4.31
N GLU A 68 -0.82 -7.98 4.10
CA GLU A 68 -1.44 -6.82 4.74
C GLU A 68 -1.66 -7.05 6.26
N SER A 69 -2.18 -8.20 6.65
CA SER A 69 -2.43 -8.52 8.06
C SER A 69 -1.15 -8.61 8.87
N LEU A 70 -0.14 -9.31 8.36
CA LEU A 70 1.15 -9.49 9.05
C LEU A 70 1.87 -8.15 9.25
N SER A 71 1.85 -7.28 8.23
CA SER A 71 2.42 -5.95 8.33
C SER A 71 1.76 -5.12 9.44
N SER A 72 0.44 -5.20 9.60
CA SER A 72 -0.30 -4.42 10.58
C SER A 72 -0.02 -4.89 12.03
N VAL A 73 0.02 -6.19 12.27
CA VAL A 73 0.35 -6.77 13.58
C VAL A 73 1.79 -6.44 13.97
N LEU A 74 2.73 -6.61 13.06
CA LEU A 74 4.17 -6.41 13.35
C LEU A 74 4.54 -4.94 13.55
N LYS A 75 3.82 -3.99 12.97
CA LYS A 75 4.03 -2.56 13.26
C LYS A 75 3.84 -2.23 14.74
N LEU A 76 2.83 -2.83 15.38
CA LEU A 76 2.58 -2.65 16.81
C LEU A 76 3.73 -3.22 17.65
N ALA A 77 4.14 -4.46 17.36
CA ALA A 77 5.21 -5.14 18.08
C ALA A 77 6.55 -4.41 17.94
N SER A 78 6.89 -3.96 16.72
CA SER A 78 8.17 -3.30 16.44
C SER A 78 8.31 -1.94 17.11
N GLY A 79 7.23 -1.19 17.26
CA GLY A 79 7.19 0.06 18.00
C GLY A 79 7.58 -0.17 19.47
N TRP A 80 6.92 -1.14 20.11
CA TRP A 80 7.21 -1.51 21.50
C TRP A 80 8.66 -1.99 21.71
N VAL A 81 9.16 -2.87 20.81
CA VAL A 81 10.53 -3.38 20.86
C VAL A 81 11.53 -2.24 20.69
N SER A 82 11.29 -1.33 19.75
CA SER A 82 12.11 -0.16 19.48
C SER A 82 12.26 0.77 20.68
N ASP A 83 11.15 1.03 21.38
CA ASP A 83 11.16 1.88 22.57
C ASP A 83 11.87 1.21 23.75
N LYS A 84 11.77 -0.13 23.88
CA LYS A 84 12.44 -0.90 24.92
C LYS A 84 13.96 -0.99 24.72
N ILE A 85 14.42 -1.13 23.46
CA ILE A 85 15.86 -1.26 23.16
C ILE A 85 16.54 0.12 23.15
N GLY A 86 15.83 1.21 22.88
CA GLY A 86 16.40 2.55 22.77
C GLY A 86 17.33 2.76 21.55
N ARG A 87 17.46 1.75 20.69
CA ARG A 87 18.24 1.80 19.44
C ARG A 87 17.34 1.45 18.25
N ARG A 88 17.18 2.38 17.34
CA ARG A 88 16.23 2.30 16.20
C ARG A 88 16.92 1.93 14.89
N LYS A 89 18.12 2.45 14.65
CA LYS A 89 18.87 2.22 13.40
C LYS A 89 19.10 0.72 13.11
N PRO A 90 19.49 -0.14 14.07
CA PRO A 90 19.66 -1.58 13.80
C PRO A 90 18.37 -2.26 13.35
N LEU A 91 17.22 -1.93 13.97
CA LEU A 91 15.91 -2.48 13.58
C LEU A 91 15.49 -2.01 12.18
N VAL A 92 15.74 -0.73 11.88
CA VAL A 92 15.49 -0.17 10.54
C VAL A 92 16.37 -0.88 9.50
N ALA A 93 17.67 -1.02 9.74
CA ALA A 93 18.59 -1.70 8.84
C ALA A 93 18.23 -3.18 8.65
N LEU A 94 17.89 -3.89 9.73
CA LEU A 94 17.45 -5.28 9.68
C LEU A 94 16.17 -5.43 8.82
N GLY A 95 15.16 -4.59 9.06
CA GLY A 95 13.90 -4.67 8.32
C GLY A 95 14.06 -4.38 6.83
N TYR A 96 14.88 -3.39 6.46
CA TYR A 96 15.22 -3.14 5.05
C TYR A 96 16.08 -4.26 4.46
N GLY A 97 17.04 -4.82 5.23
CA GLY A 97 17.86 -5.95 4.82
C GLY A 97 17.04 -7.20 4.51
N ILE A 98 16.09 -7.56 5.37
CA ILE A 98 15.15 -8.67 5.12
C ILE A 98 14.39 -8.42 3.82
N SER A 99 13.74 -7.26 3.66
CA SER A 99 12.99 -6.93 2.44
C SER A 99 13.87 -6.98 1.18
N THR A 100 15.15 -6.59 1.29
CA THR A 100 16.09 -6.63 0.18
C THR A 100 16.47 -8.07 -0.21
N ALA A 101 16.77 -8.92 0.78
CA ALA A 101 17.18 -10.31 0.55
C ALA A 101 16.05 -11.17 -0.06
N ILE A 102 14.80 -10.88 0.29
CA ILE A 102 13.65 -11.63 -0.24
C ILE A 102 13.43 -11.40 -1.75
N LYS A 103 13.80 -10.25 -2.29
CA LYS A 103 13.60 -9.94 -3.72
C LYS A 103 14.31 -10.91 -4.66
N PRO A 104 15.63 -11.12 -4.56
CA PRO A 104 16.29 -12.13 -5.38
C PRO A 104 15.86 -13.56 -4.99
N ALA A 105 15.47 -13.81 -3.74
CA ALA A 105 14.96 -15.13 -3.35
C ALA A 105 13.64 -15.48 -4.06
N LEU A 106 12.80 -14.50 -4.41
CA LEU A 106 11.60 -14.72 -5.22
C LEU A 106 11.91 -15.26 -6.61
N ALA A 107 13.06 -14.94 -7.18
CA ALA A 107 13.49 -15.50 -8.45
C ALA A 107 13.68 -17.03 -8.39
N LEU A 108 13.92 -17.59 -7.22
CA LEU A 108 14.08 -19.03 -6.99
C LEU A 108 12.76 -19.74 -6.68
N ALA A 109 11.65 -19.02 -6.65
CA ALA A 109 10.35 -19.63 -6.38
C ALA A 109 9.92 -20.54 -7.54
N ALA A 110 9.58 -21.79 -7.21
CA ALA A 110 9.13 -22.83 -8.13
C ALA A 110 7.67 -23.26 -7.90
N ALA A 111 7.01 -22.68 -6.89
CA ALA A 111 5.62 -22.99 -6.55
C ALA A 111 4.96 -21.80 -5.83
N PRO A 112 3.63 -21.67 -5.85
CA PRO A 112 2.89 -20.58 -5.20
C PRO A 112 3.16 -20.44 -3.71
N TRP A 113 3.38 -21.56 -2.99
CA TRP A 113 3.67 -21.54 -1.56
C TRP A 113 5.07 -20.95 -1.23
N HIS A 114 6.06 -21.04 -2.16
CA HIS A 114 7.32 -20.31 -2.00
C HIS A 114 7.08 -18.80 -2.01
N VAL A 115 6.24 -18.32 -2.93
CA VAL A 115 5.89 -16.90 -3.03
C VAL A 115 5.17 -16.44 -1.76
N LEU A 116 4.22 -17.25 -1.25
CA LEU A 116 3.53 -16.98 0.02
C LEU A 116 4.51 -16.82 1.19
N GLY A 117 5.43 -17.76 1.35
CA GLY A 117 6.42 -17.73 2.43
C GLY A 117 7.37 -16.53 2.31
N LEU A 118 7.94 -16.31 1.12
CA LEU A 118 8.90 -15.23 0.88
C LEU A 118 8.27 -13.84 1.04
N LEU A 119 7.06 -13.61 0.49
CA LEU A 119 6.38 -12.33 0.64
C LEU A 119 5.82 -12.13 2.06
N GLY A 120 5.44 -13.20 2.76
CA GLY A 120 5.18 -13.14 4.19
C GLY A 120 6.39 -12.64 4.98
N PHE A 121 7.58 -13.19 4.71
CA PHE A 121 8.84 -12.75 5.33
C PHE A 121 9.22 -11.31 4.95
N GLU A 122 8.94 -10.87 3.71
CA GLU A 122 9.12 -9.47 3.29
C GLU A 122 8.31 -8.53 4.19
N ARG A 123 7.07 -8.93 4.53
CA ARG A 123 6.20 -8.13 5.40
C ARG A 123 6.66 -8.11 6.86
N VAL A 124 7.35 -9.14 7.34
CA VAL A 124 8.07 -9.10 8.62
C VAL A 124 9.10 -7.98 8.58
N GLY A 125 9.94 -7.92 7.54
CA GLY A 125 10.90 -6.83 7.35
C GLY A 125 10.24 -5.45 7.36
N LYS A 126 9.12 -5.28 6.64
CA LYS A 126 8.35 -4.03 6.61
C LYS A 126 7.78 -3.66 7.99
N GLY A 127 7.22 -4.62 8.70
CA GLY A 127 6.68 -4.42 10.04
C GLY A 127 7.75 -4.00 11.03
N VAL A 128 8.91 -4.66 11.04
CA VAL A 128 10.04 -4.38 11.94
C VAL A 128 10.61 -2.97 11.72
N ARG A 129 10.68 -2.48 10.48
CA ARG A 129 11.31 -1.19 10.18
C ARG A 129 10.42 0.03 10.34
N THR A 130 9.08 -0.11 10.17
CA THR A 130 8.20 1.05 9.98
C THR A 130 8.14 1.96 11.22
N ALA A 131 7.80 1.42 12.39
CA ALA A 131 7.69 2.22 13.60
C ALA A 131 9.05 2.79 14.07
N PRO A 132 10.17 2.03 14.08
CA PRO A 132 11.49 2.58 14.39
C PRO A 132 11.95 3.68 13.44
N ARG A 133 11.66 3.55 12.13
CA ARG A 133 11.96 4.58 11.12
C ARG A 133 11.21 5.88 11.41
N ASP A 134 9.91 5.78 11.63
CA ASP A 134 9.07 6.94 11.91
C ASP A 134 9.51 7.64 13.21
N ALA A 135 9.93 6.87 14.20
CA ALA A 135 10.50 7.40 15.43
C ALA A 135 11.89 8.06 15.23
N LEU A 136 12.71 7.59 14.30
CA LEU A 136 13.96 8.27 13.91
C LEU A 136 13.68 9.61 13.24
N ILE A 137 12.69 9.69 12.35
CA ILE A 137 12.26 10.95 11.71
C ILE A 137 11.76 11.94 12.78
N ALA A 138 10.83 11.49 13.63
CA ALA A 138 10.25 12.35 14.67
C ALA A 138 11.26 12.84 15.70
N GLY A 139 12.30 12.04 16.01
CA GLY A 139 13.30 12.33 17.02
C GLY A 139 14.36 13.37 16.62
N VAL A 140 14.46 13.70 15.33
CA VAL A 140 15.45 14.68 14.81
C VAL A 140 14.81 15.99 14.36
N VAL A 141 13.49 16.13 14.50
CA VAL A 141 12.73 17.29 14.01
C VAL A 141 11.92 17.91 15.15
N ASP A 142 11.96 19.23 15.24
CA ASP A 142 11.10 19.96 16.17
C ASP A 142 9.62 19.72 15.89
N GLU A 143 8.79 19.82 16.91
CA GLU A 143 7.34 19.58 16.82
C GLU A 143 6.66 20.34 15.69
N LYS A 144 7.02 21.62 15.51
CA LYS A 144 6.50 22.52 14.47
C LYS A 144 6.83 22.06 13.05
N ASN A 145 7.90 21.29 12.84
CA ASN A 145 8.39 20.84 11.54
C ASN A 145 8.11 19.35 11.27
N ARG A 146 7.55 18.60 12.24
CA ARG A 146 7.22 17.17 12.05
C ARG A 146 6.32 16.93 10.85
N GLY A 147 5.27 17.76 10.67
CA GLY A 147 4.40 17.67 9.50
C GLY A 147 5.17 17.75 8.18
N LYS A 148 6.07 18.72 8.05
CA LYS A 148 6.92 18.87 6.84
C LYS A 148 7.81 17.66 6.59
N ALA A 149 8.42 17.11 7.64
CA ALA A 149 9.29 15.95 7.54
C ALA A 149 8.55 14.69 7.08
N PHE A 150 7.38 14.42 7.66
CA PHE A 150 6.55 13.29 7.24
C PHE A 150 5.94 13.49 5.85
N SER A 151 5.53 14.71 5.49
CA SER A 151 5.05 15.02 4.14
C SER A 151 6.15 14.82 3.09
N PHE A 152 7.39 15.26 3.38
CA PHE A 152 8.53 15.01 2.51
C PHE A 152 8.79 13.51 2.35
N HIS A 153 8.77 12.76 3.46
CA HIS A 153 8.95 11.31 3.41
C HIS A 153 7.88 10.63 2.55
N ARG A 154 6.60 11.01 2.70
CA ARG A 154 5.50 10.50 1.87
C ARG A 154 5.65 10.87 0.39
N MET A 155 6.08 12.08 0.11
CA MET A 155 6.36 12.51 -1.26
C MET A 155 7.43 11.62 -1.91
N MET A 156 8.48 11.26 -1.15
CA MET A 156 9.53 10.37 -1.62
C MET A 156 9.03 8.92 -1.81
N ASP A 157 8.15 8.42 -0.93
CA ASP A 157 7.46 7.13 -1.09
C ASP A 157 6.70 7.09 -2.44
N HIS A 158 5.82 8.07 -2.68
CA HIS A 158 5.02 8.12 -3.91
C HIS A 158 5.88 8.34 -5.16
N ALA A 159 6.90 9.19 -5.09
CA ALA A 159 7.83 9.38 -6.21
C ALA A 159 8.57 8.07 -6.53
N GLY A 160 9.01 7.33 -5.51
CA GLY A 160 9.60 6.00 -5.66
C GLY A 160 8.63 5.01 -6.31
N ALA A 161 7.38 4.98 -5.87
CA ALA A 161 6.36 4.10 -6.42
C ALA A 161 6.12 4.35 -7.92
N VAL A 162 5.98 5.62 -8.33
CA VAL A 162 5.81 5.99 -9.75
C VAL A 162 7.03 5.56 -10.58
N VAL A 163 8.24 5.90 -10.11
CA VAL A 163 9.48 5.53 -10.83
C VAL A 163 9.65 4.01 -10.89
N GLY A 164 9.35 3.29 -9.80
CA GLY A 164 9.44 1.84 -9.75
C GLY A 164 8.47 1.17 -10.72
N LEU A 165 7.24 1.64 -10.77
CA LEU A 165 6.23 1.10 -11.68
C LEU A 165 6.60 1.34 -13.15
N LEU A 166 7.07 2.54 -13.49
CA LEU A 166 7.56 2.84 -14.84
C LEU A 166 8.78 2.00 -15.20
N ALA A 167 9.77 1.92 -14.31
CA ALA A 167 10.97 1.12 -14.53
C ALA A 167 10.64 -0.38 -14.67
N GLY A 168 9.73 -0.91 -13.83
CA GLY A 168 9.27 -2.29 -13.90
C GLY A 168 8.55 -2.59 -15.22
N THR A 169 7.66 -1.70 -15.65
CA THR A 169 6.95 -1.82 -16.94
C THR A 169 7.92 -1.86 -18.11
N LEU A 170 8.85 -0.90 -18.16
CA LEU A 170 9.86 -0.85 -19.23
C LEU A 170 10.75 -2.09 -19.21
N LEU A 171 11.19 -2.51 -18.01
CA LEU A 171 12.07 -3.66 -17.86
C LEU A 171 11.37 -4.96 -18.28
N VAL A 172 10.10 -5.16 -17.90
CA VAL A 172 9.31 -6.31 -18.35
C VAL A 172 9.20 -6.30 -19.87
N ALA A 173 8.82 -5.17 -20.47
CA ALA A 173 8.71 -5.07 -21.94
C ALA A 173 10.02 -5.43 -22.64
N VAL A 174 11.15 -4.86 -22.20
CA VAL A 174 12.48 -5.16 -22.78
C VAL A 174 12.89 -6.62 -22.56
N LEU A 175 12.63 -7.19 -21.39
CA LEU A 175 12.97 -8.58 -21.11
C LEU A 175 12.10 -9.56 -21.89
N PHE A 176 10.81 -9.28 -22.07
CA PHE A 176 9.92 -10.08 -22.92
C PHE A 176 10.44 -10.10 -24.36
N ASP A 177 10.70 -8.93 -24.94
CA ASP A 177 11.25 -8.81 -26.29
C ASP A 177 12.61 -9.52 -26.44
N TYR A 178 13.52 -9.31 -25.49
CA TYR A 178 14.85 -9.91 -25.50
C TYR A 178 14.84 -11.44 -25.35
N LEU A 179 14.03 -11.99 -24.43
CA LEU A 179 14.03 -13.42 -24.15
C LEU A 179 13.21 -14.20 -25.18
N SER A 180 12.10 -13.64 -25.68
CA SER A 180 11.31 -14.26 -26.75
C SER A 180 12.08 -14.39 -28.07
N ALA A 181 13.02 -13.48 -28.33
CA ALA A 181 13.89 -13.54 -29.51
C ALA A 181 15.00 -14.60 -29.40
N LYS A 182 15.18 -15.23 -28.23
CA LYS A 182 16.18 -16.30 -28.06
C LYS A 182 15.68 -17.61 -28.67
N PRO A 183 16.58 -18.45 -29.18
CA PRO A 183 16.21 -19.77 -29.71
C PRO A 183 15.63 -20.65 -28.59
N GLU A 184 14.65 -21.49 -28.90
CA GLU A 184 14.03 -22.43 -27.95
C GLU A 184 15.06 -23.29 -27.20
N SER A 185 16.19 -23.62 -27.85
CA SER A 185 17.30 -24.35 -27.24
C SER A 185 17.94 -23.64 -26.03
N ALA A 186 17.68 -22.34 -25.85
CA ALA A 186 18.13 -21.57 -24.68
C ALA A 186 17.30 -21.86 -23.42
N GLY A 187 16.12 -22.48 -23.54
CA GLY A 187 15.29 -22.96 -22.44
C GLY A 187 14.66 -21.86 -21.56
N TYR A 188 14.54 -20.64 -22.08
CA TYR A 188 13.86 -19.56 -21.34
C TYR A 188 12.34 -19.70 -21.40
N GLU A 189 11.69 -19.38 -20.27
CA GLU A 189 10.25 -19.37 -20.11
C GLU A 189 9.75 -17.94 -19.79
N PRO A 190 8.47 -17.60 -20.05
CA PRO A 190 7.89 -16.31 -19.67
C PRO A 190 8.07 -15.95 -18.19
N ALA A 191 8.09 -16.95 -17.30
CA ALA A 191 8.36 -16.76 -15.87
C ALA A 191 9.76 -16.17 -15.59
N ASP A 192 10.75 -16.40 -16.48
CA ASP A 192 12.12 -15.92 -16.30
C ASP A 192 12.21 -14.40 -16.41
N VAL A 193 11.32 -13.77 -17.18
CA VAL A 193 11.19 -12.31 -17.23
C VAL A 193 10.99 -11.75 -15.82
N PHE A 194 10.06 -12.33 -15.06
CA PHE A 194 9.78 -11.90 -13.69
C PHE A 194 10.93 -12.26 -12.74
N ARG A 195 11.56 -13.42 -12.91
CA ARG A 195 12.74 -13.83 -12.12
C ARG A 195 13.88 -12.83 -12.28
N PHE A 196 14.23 -12.46 -13.52
CA PHE A 196 15.27 -11.46 -13.80
C PHE A 196 14.90 -10.10 -13.21
N MET A 197 13.64 -9.67 -13.34
CA MET A 197 13.18 -8.42 -12.77
C MET A 197 13.29 -8.41 -11.24
N TYR A 198 12.97 -9.53 -10.55
CA TYR A 198 13.09 -9.61 -9.08
C TYR A 198 14.54 -9.50 -8.61
N VAL A 199 15.49 -10.06 -9.34
CA VAL A 199 16.91 -9.89 -9.07
C VAL A 199 17.33 -8.42 -9.26
N LEU A 200 16.92 -7.79 -10.36
CA LEU A 200 17.24 -6.38 -10.63
C LEU A 200 16.57 -5.41 -9.63
N ALA A 201 15.37 -5.72 -9.17
CA ALA A 201 14.69 -4.96 -8.13
C ALA A 201 15.45 -4.96 -6.79
N ALA A 202 16.32 -5.93 -6.55
CA ALA A 202 17.17 -5.93 -5.36
C ALA A 202 18.22 -4.81 -5.38
N VAL A 203 18.62 -4.28 -6.54
CA VAL A 203 19.66 -3.26 -6.66
C VAL A 203 19.26 -1.95 -5.93
N PRO A 204 18.15 -1.28 -6.26
CA PRO A 204 17.76 -0.07 -5.54
C PRO A 204 17.48 -0.36 -4.05
N ALA A 205 16.98 -1.55 -3.70
CA ALA A 205 16.79 -1.92 -2.30
C ALA A 205 18.13 -2.07 -1.55
N ALA A 206 19.15 -2.66 -2.16
CA ALA A 206 20.49 -2.76 -1.59
C ALA A 206 21.14 -1.38 -1.40
N LEU A 207 20.96 -0.48 -2.36
CA LEU A 207 21.40 0.92 -2.24
C LEU A 207 20.70 1.63 -1.06
N ALA A 208 19.42 1.35 -0.83
CA ALA A 208 18.70 1.87 0.32
C ALA A 208 19.28 1.38 1.64
N VAL A 209 19.61 0.09 1.76
CA VAL A 209 20.27 -0.48 2.94
C VAL A 209 21.66 0.15 3.13
N GLY A 210 22.46 0.27 2.09
CA GLY A 210 23.75 0.95 2.11
C GLY A 210 23.64 2.40 2.61
N ALA A 211 22.64 3.14 2.11
CA ALA A 211 22.37 4.50 2.55
C ALA A 211 22.03 4.59 4.05
N ILE A 212 21.26 3.63 4.59
CA ILE A 212 20.96 3.56 6.03
C ILE A 212 22.25 3.35 6.83
N LEU A 213 23.06 2.37 6.45
CA LEU A 213 24.26 1.98 7.18
C LEU A 213 25.28 3.11 7.22
N ILE A 214 25.49 3.81 6.10
CA ILE A 214 26.52 4.83 5.92
C ILE A 214 26.07 6.20 6.42
N PHE A 215 24.85 6.63 6.06
CA PHE A 215 24.45 8.03 6.20
C PHE A 215 23.49 8.32 7.35
N VAL A 216 22.72 7.35 7.85
CA VAL A 216 21.83 7.57 9.01
C VAL A 216 22.65 7.59 10.28
N ARG A 217 22.53 8.68 11.03
CA ARG A 217 23.18 8.85 12.33
C ARG A 217 22.14 8.75 13.43
N GLU A 218 22.35 7.87 14.38
CA GLU A 218 21.52 7.73 15.57
C GLU A 218 22.30 8.14 16.80
N ARG A 219 21.68 8.97 17.65
CA ARG A 219 22.11 9.15 19.02
C ARG A 219 21.31 8.16 19.86
N PRO A 220 21.95 7.28 20.64
CA PRO A 220 21.22 6.39 21.54
C PRO A 220 20.28 7.22 22.41
N GLY A 221 19.00 6.91 22.36
CA GLY A 221 17.99 7.53 23.22
C GLY A 221 17.88 6.76 24.54
N GLU A 222 17.35 7.40 25.57
CA GLU A 222 16.95 6.68 26.77
C GLU A 222 15.83 5.72 26.45
N ALA A 223 15.96 4.46 26.92
CA ALA A 223 14.91 3.47 26.82
C ALA A 223 13.67 3.98 27.57
N LYS A 224 12.60 4.30 26.86
CA LYS A 224 11.34 4.70 27.47
C LYS A 224 10.52 3.45 27.79
N LYS A 225 9.93 3.39 29.01
CA LYS A 225 8.91 2.41 29.31
C LYS A 225 7.79 2.60 28.28
N GLY A 226 7.57 1.59 27.44
CA GLY A 226 6.56 1.65 26.38
C GLY A 226 5.19 2.00 26.97
N VAL A 227 4.46 2.90 26.32
CA VAL A 227 3.06 3.16 26.66
C VAL A 227 2.29 1.88 26.37
N ALA A 228 1.77 1.23 27.39
CA ALA A 228 0.90 0.06 27.22
C ALA A 228 -0.32 0.48 26.38
N LEU A 229 -0.65 -0.32 25.35
CA LEU A 229 -1.89 -0.15 24.61
C LEU A 229 -3.05 -0.44 25.57
N ASP A 230 -3.76 0.57 25.98
CA ASP A 230 -4.91 0.41 26.85
C ASP A 230 -6.16 0.10 26.02
N PHE A 231 -6.42 -1.18 25.77
CA PHE A 231 -7.64 -1.65 25.12
C PHE A 231 -8.89 -1.51 26.00
N ARG A 232 -8.73 -1.17 27.28
CA ARG A 232 -9.82 -0.99 28.24
C ARG A 232 -10.15 0.48 28.50
N ALA A 233 -9.45 1.42 27.86
CA ALA A 233 -9.81 2.84 27.94
C ALA A 233 -11.29 3.01 27.59
N GLY A 234 -12.01 3.81 28.39
CA GLY A 234 -13.45 4.02 28.19
C GLY A 234 -13.76 4.74 26.88
N TYR A 235 -13.87 3.96 25.82
CA TYR A 235 -14.27 4.46 24.50
C TYR A 235 -15.78 4.66 24.44
N ASP A 236 -16.24 5.75 23.82
CA ASP A 236 -17.65 6.02 23.60
C ASP A 236 -18.27 4.98 22.64
N ARG A 237 -19.58 4.71 22.81
CA ARG A 237 -20.35 3.82 21.92
C ARG A 237 -20.18 4.17 20.45
N LYS A 238 -20.00 5.45 20.13
CA LYS A 238 -19.77 5.93 18.75
C LYS A 238 -18.50 5.37 18.13
N PHE A 239 -17.43 5.30 18.91
CA PHE A 239 -16.17 4.72 18.44
C PHE A 239 -16.32 3.23 18.11
N TRP A 240 -17.02 2.46 18.94
CA TRP A 240 -17.24 1.04 18.72
C TRP A 240 -18.11 0.76 17.49
N VAL A 241 -19.16 1.57 17.26
CA VAL A 241 -20.00 1.48 16.06
C VAL A 241 -19.20 1.83 14.81
N PHE A 242 -18.36 2.89 14.88
CA PHE A 242 -17.45 3.24 13.80
C PHE A 242 -16.45 2.12 13.51
N LEU A 243 -15.85 1.54 14.55
CA LEU A 243 -14.90 0.42 14.40
C LEU A 243 -15.58 -0.83 13.80
N GLY A 244 -16.82 -1.11 14.21
CA GLY A 244 -17.64 -2.16 13.59
C GLY A 244 -17.90 -1.91 12.10
N ALA A 245 -18.29 -0.67 11.74
CA ALA A 245 -18.48 -0.30 10.33
C ALA A 245 -17.15 -0.42 9.52
N LEU A 246 -16.03 -0.04 10.12
CA LEU A 246 -14.71 -0.20 9.51
C LEU A 246 -14.38 -1.67 9.26
N VAL A 247 -14.64 -2.56 10.21
CA VAL A 247 -14.41 -4.01 10.03
C VAL A 247 -15.25 -4.56 8.90
N VAL A 248 -16.53 -4.17 8.81
CA VAL A 248 -17.41 -4.58 7.70
C VAL A 248 -16.88 -4.05 6.37
N PHE A 249 -16.43 -2.79 6.32
CA PHE A 249 -15.77 -2.23 5.13
C PHE A 249 -14.52 -3.01 4.77
N ALA A 250 -13.63 -3.26 5.75
CA ALA A 250 -12.36 -3.95 5.54
C ALA A 250 -12.54 -5.40 5.06
N LEU A 251 -13.63 -6.08 5.47
CA LEU A 251 -14.00 -7.40 4.95
C LEU A 251 -14.41 -7.37 3.47
N GLY A 252 -14.93 -6.24 2.98
CA GLY A 252 -15.20 -6.03 1.56
C GLY A 252 -14.02 -5.45 0.78
N ASN A 253 -13.05 -4.85 1.48
CA ASN A 253 -11.89 -4.17 0.90
C ASN A 253 -10.72 -5.15 0.75
N SER A 254 -10.77 -5.97 -0.29
CA SER A 254 -9.70 -6.90 -0.66
C SER A 254 -8.50 -6.18 -1.31
N SER A 255 -7.46 -6.93 -1.65
CA SER A 255 -6.27 -6.38 -2.32
C SER A 255 -6.59 -5.79 -3.71
N ASP A 256 -5.97 -4.65 -4.03
CA ASP A 256 -6.02 -4.00 -5.35
C ASP A 256 -5.52 -4.94 -6.48
N MET A 257 -4.79 -6.01 -6.15
CA MET A 257 -4.32 -7.00 -7.12
C MET A 257 -5.46 -7.73 -7.83
N PHE A 258 -6.63 -7.87 -7.18
CA PHE A 258 -7.80 -8.46 -7.84
C PHE A 258 -8.38 -7.56 -8.94
N LEU A 259 -8.25 -6.23 -8.82
CA LEU A 259 -8.60 -5.30 -9.90
C LEU A 259 -7.69 -5.51 -11.11
N LEU A 260 -6.39 -5.75 -10.86
CA LEU A 260 -5.42 -6.02 -11.91
C LEU A 260 -5.70 -7.36 -12.61
N ILE A 261 -6.04 -8.41 -11.83
CA ILE A 261 -6.46 -9.71 -12.39
C ILE A 261 -7.68 -9.53 -13.28
N ARG A 262 -8.71 -8.82 -12.79
CA ARG A 262 -9.93 -8.59 -13.55
C ARG A 262 -9.68 -7.77 -14.81
N ALA A 263 -8.84 -6.74 -14.74
CA ALA A 263 -8.42 -5.97 -15.90
C ALA A 263 -7.66 -6.85 -16.93
N GLY A 264 -6.84 -7.77 -16.46
CA GLY A 264 -6.18 -8.75 -17.31
C GLY A 264 -7.19 -9.60 -18.09
N GLU A 265 -8.19 -10.16 -17.41
CA GLU A 265 -9.25 -10.95 -18.07
C GLU A 265 -10.04 -10.14 -19.10
N ILE A 266 -10.34 -8.86 -18.82
CA ILE A 266 -11.03 -7.96 -19.74
C ILE A 266 -10.16 -7.67 -21.00
N LEU A 267 -8.84 -7.77 -20.85
CA LEU A 267 -7.87 -7.62 -21.94
C LEU A 267 -7.48 -8.98 -22.57
N ASP A 268 -8.31 -10.01 -22.38
CA ASP A 268 -8.07 -11.39 -22.86
C ASP A 268 -6.82 -12.06 -22.29
N TYR A 269 -6.21 -11.49 -21.23
CA TYR A 269 -5.11 -12.08 -20.50
C TYR A 269 -5.59 -12.77 -19.24
N LYS A 270 -5.87 -14.04 -19.33
CA LYS A 270 -6.43 -14.83 -18.24
C LYS A 270 -5.36 -15.15 -17.20
N VAL A 271 -5.54 -14.67 -15.97
CA VAL A 271 -4.68 -14.95 -14.81
C VAL A 271 -5.19 -16.15 -14.00
N VAL A 272 -6.51 -16.41 -14.05
CA VAL A 272 -7.15 -17.54 -13.39
C VAL A 272 -7.53 -18.56 -14.45
N LEU A 273 -6.70 -19.59 -14.59
CA LEU A 273 -6.78 -20.57 -15.67
C LEU A 273 -7.15 -21.95 -15.16
N ALA A 274 -7.90 -22.72 -15.97
CA ALA A 274 -7.94 -24.16 -15.86
C ALA A 274 -6.56 -24.75 -16.17
N GLU A 275 -6.28 -25.97 -15.70
CA GLU A 275 -4.93 -26.57 -15.76
C GLU A 275 -4.40 -26.71 -17.20
N ALA A 276 -5.29 -26.97 -18.18
CA ALA A 276 -4.95 -27.06 -19.58
C ALA A 276 -4.55 -25.70 -20.22
N GLU A 277 -5.24 -24.62 -19.85
CA GLU A 277 -4.97 -23.27 -20.35
C GLU A 277 -3.68 -22.66 -19.77
N ARG A 278 -3.21 -23.18 -18.61
CA ARG A 278 -1.94 -22.74 -17.98
C ARG A 278 -0.73 -23.08 -18.82
N ALA A 279 -0.72 -24.24 -19.45
CA ALA A 279 0.38 -24.67 -20.31
C ALA A 279 0.52 -23.78 -21.54
N GLU A 280 -0.61 -23.37 -22.14
CA GLU A 280 -0.60 -22.44 -23.28
C GLU A 280 -0.10 -21.05 -22.85
N MET A 281 -0.57 -20.51 -21.71
CA MET A 281 -0.11 -19.24 -21.19
C MET A 281 1.36 -19.28 -20.78
N ALA A 282 1.82 -20.38 -20.18
CA ALA A 282 3.22 -20.55 -19.79
C ALA A 282 4.17 -20.59 -21.01
N ALA A 283 3.66 -20.95 -22.18
CA ALA A 283 4.39 -20.93 -23.44
C ALA A 283 4.22 -19.63 -24.24
N ALA A 284 3.23 -18.79 -23.87
CA ALA A 284 2.94 -17.56 -24.59
C ALA A 284 3.86 -16.41 -24.16
N TRP A 285 4.60 -15.85 -25.14
CA TRP A 285 5.40 -14.63 -24.96
C TRP A 285 4.57 -13.38 -25.23
N ASP A 286 3.32 -13.35 -24.73
CA ASP A 286 2.43 -12.19 -24.84
C ASP A 286 2.04 -11.71 -23.46
N PHE A 287 2.42 -10.48 -23.13
CA PHE A 287 2.12 -9.87 -21.86
C PHE A 287 1.39 -8.54 -22.07
N PRO A 288 0.21 -8.33 -21.46
CA PRO A 288 -0.58 -7.13 -21.67
C PRO A 288 0.05 -5.93 -20.96
N TRP A 289 0.93 -5.21 -21.66
CA TRP A 289 1.61 -4.00 -21.19
C TRP A 289 0.65 -2.91 -20.68
N GLN A 290 -0.62 -2.99 -21.02
CA GLN A 290 -1.66 -2.08 -20.54
C GLN A 290 -1.88 -2.21 -19.02
N LEU A 291 -1.70 -3.38 -18.41
CA LEU A 291 -1.94 -3.62 -16.99
C LEU A 291 -1.08 -2.78 -16.06
N PRO A 292 0.25 -2.73 -16.22
CA PRO A 292 1.07 -1.84 -15.39
C PRO A 292 0.72 -0.35 -15.62
N LEU A 293 0.29 0.05 -16.80
CA LEU A 293 -0.16 1.41 -17.07
C LEU A 293 -1.49 1.72 -16.36
N MET A 294 -2.43 0.76 -16.28
CA MET A 294 -3.64 0.92 -15.48
C MET A 294 -3.30 1.13 -14.00
N PHE A 295 -2.32 0.40 -13.47
CA PHE A 295 -1.86 0.58 -12.11
C PHE A 295 -1.14 1.92 -11.89
N LEU A 296 -0.40 2.41 -12.90
CA LEU A 296 0.17 3.75 -12.91
C LEU A 296 -0.92 4.82 -12.89
N VAL A 297 -1.96 4.69 -13.72
CA VAL A 297 -3.11 5.60 -13.74
C VAL A 297 -3.81 5.63 -12.38
N LEU A 298 -4.00 4.47 -11.75
CA LEU A 298 -4.53 4.40 -10.39
C LEU A 298 -3.66 5.18 -9.40
N SER A 299 -2.34 5.00 -9.45
CA SER A 299 -1.40 5.70 -8.57
C SER A 299 -1.43 7.22 -8.77
N LEU A 300 -1.49 7.67 -10.02
CA LEU A 300 -1.65 9.08 -10.36
C LEU A 300 -3.01 9.63 -9.92
N ALA A 301 -4.08 8.87 -10.08
CA ALA A 301 -5.42 9.25 -9.61
C ALA A 301 -5.46 9.37 -8.08
N LYS A 302 -4.91 8.41 -7.34
CA LYS A 302 -4.74 8.50 -5.87
C LYS A 302 -4.04 9.79 -5.47
N MET A 303 -2.94 10.12 -6.10
CA MET A 303 -2.17 11.34 -5.83
C MET A 303 -2.99 12.60 -6.15
N THR A 304 -3.65 12.64 -7.29
CA THR A 304 -4.41 13.80 -7.77
C THR A 304 -5.63 14.08 -6.89
N PHE A 305 -6.36 13.04 -6.47
CA PHE A 305 -7.58 13.21 -5.69
C PHE A 305 -7.35 13.34 -4.17
N SER A 306 -6.14 13.06 -3.65
CA SER A 306 -5.86 13.17 -2.21
C SER A 306 -6.02 14.59 -1.67
N LEU A 307 -5.52 15.63 -2.38
CA LEU A 307 -5.67 17.02 -1.96
C LEU A 307 -7.13 17.51 -2.02
N PRO A 308 -7.86 17.34 -3.15
CA PRO A 308 -9.29 17.67 -3.21
C PRO A 308 -10.12 16.96 -2.15
N GLY A 309 -9.82 15.69 -1.83
CA GLY A 309 -10.49 14.93 -0.78
C GLY A 309 -10.37 15.58 0.59
N GLY A 310 -9.20 16.13 0.94
CA GLY A 310 -8.99 16.89 2.17
C GLY A 310 -9.85 18.16 2.22
N PHE A 311 -9.90 18.95 1.13
CA PHE A 311 -10.76 20.13 1.06
C PHE A 311 -12.25 19.80 1.18
N VAL A 312 -12.69 18.70 0.57
CA VAL A 312 -14.08 18.21 0.72
C VAL A 312 -14.34 17.82 2.18
N ALA A 313 -13.41 17.14 2.83
CA ALA A 313 -13.53 16.75 4.24
C ALA A 313 -13.67 17.96 5.18
N ASP A 314 -12.97 19.05 4.89
CA ASP A 314 -13.07 20.28 5.67
C ASP A 314 -14.44 20.98 5.46
N LYS A 315 -15.03 20.89 4.25
CA LYS A 315 -16.31 21.54 3.94
C LYS A 315 -17.54 20.76 4.41
N ILE A 316 -17.63 19.47 4.12
CA ILE A 316 -18.84 18.66 4.41
C ILE A 316 -18.72 17.83 5.69
N GLY A 317 -17.50 17.79 6.28
CA GLY A 317 -17.15 17.02 7.47
C GLY A 317 -16.54 15.65 7.15
N ARG A 318 -15.51 15.30 7.92
CA ARG A 318 -14.64 14.11 7.70
C ARG A 318 -15.41 12.80 7.59
N ALA A 319 -16.31 12.52 8.52
CA ALA A 319 -17.07 11.27 8.53
C ALA A 319 -18.05 11.16 7.36
N LYS A 320 -18.57 12.26 6.85
CA LYS A 320 -19.41 12.25 5.63
C LYS A 320 -18.57 12.00 4.38
N THR A 321 -17.38 12.64 4.31
CA THR A 321 -16.43 12.41 3.20
C THR A 321 -16.00 10.96 3.15
N LEU A 322 -15.74 10.35 4.32
CA LEU A 322 -15.44 8.94 4.43
C LEU A 322 -16.61 8.05 3.92
N ALA A 323 -17.86 8.39 4.32
CA ALA A 323 -19.04 7.67 3.82
C ALA A 323 -19.19 7.78 2.30
N VAL A 324 -18.94 8.96 1.71
CA VAL A 324 -18.90 9.14 0.25
C VAL A 324 -17.81 8.26 -0.38
N GLY A 325 -16.61 8.24 0.20
CA GLY A 325 -15.51 7.38 -0.27
C GLY A 325 -15.89 5.89 -0.28
N TRP A 326 -16.50 5.40 0.81
CA TRP A 326 -16.98 4.01 0.87
C TRP A 326 -18.12 3.74 -0.12
N GLY A 327 -18.98 4.71 -0.37
CA GLY A 327 -20.00 4.63 -1.43
C GLY A 327 -19.40 4.54 -2.82
N VAL A 328 -18.40 5.37 -3.13
CA VAL A 328 -17.64 5.30 -4.41
C VAL A 328 -16.99 3.92 -4.56
N TYR A 329 -16.32 3.42 -3.50
CA TYR A 329 -15.75 2.06 -3.51
C TYR A 329 -16.80 1.01 -3.85
N ALA A 330 -17.97 1.03 -3.18
CA ALA A 330 -19.03 0.06 -3.38
C ALA A 330 -19.48 0.03 -4.84
N VAL A 331 -19.75 1.20 -5.43
CA VAL A 331 -20.17 1.32 -6.82
C VAL A 331 -19.09 0.82 -7.79
N VAL A 332 -17.84 1.29 -7.61
CA VAL A 332 -16.72 0.92 -8.48
C VAL A 332 -16.46 -0.58 -8.42
N TYR A 333 -16.47 -1.16 -7.22
CA TYR A 333 -16.23 -2.59 -7.04
C TYR A 333 -17.30 -3.43 -7.70
N ILE A 334 -18.60 -3.10 -7.52
CA ILE A 334 -19.70 -3.79 -8.20
C ILE A 334 -19.53 -3.69 -9.72
N LEU A 335 -19.24 -2.50 -10.24
CA LEU A 335 -19.08 -2.30 -11.67
C LEU A 335 -17.88 -3.09 -12.25
N PHE A 336 -16.78 -3.26 -11.50
CA PHE A 336 -15.66 -4.11 -11.92
C PHE A 336 -16.10 -5.57 -12.13
N GLY A 337 -17.02 -6.08 -11.30
CA GLY A 337 -17.58 -7.42 -11.46
C GLY A 337 -18.27 -7.65 -12.80
N PHE A 338 -18.87 -6.63 -13.37
CA PHE A 338 -19.66 -6.67 -14.61
C PHE A 338 -18.94 -6.05 -15.82
N ALA A 339 -17.77 -5.44 -15.64
CA ALA A 339 -17.04 -4.83 -16.74
C ALA A 339 -16.57 -5.87 -17.77
N THR A 340 -16.76 -5.58 -19.07
CA THR A 340 -16.43 -6.45 -20.19
C THR A 340 -15.45 -5.81 -21.17
N ASP A 341 -15.37 -4.49 -21.20
CA ASP A 341 -14.61 -3.74 -22.17
C ASP A 341 -13.39 -3.05 -21.53
N ALA A 342 -12.30 -2.95 -22.28
CA ALA A 342 -11.06 -2.30 -21.83
C ALA A 342 -11.28 -0.86 -21.35
N TRP A 343 -12.10 -0.06 -22.06
CA TRP A 343 -12.38 1.33 -21.66
C TRP A 343 -13.08 1.43 -20.29
N GLN A 344 -13.94 0.44 -19.95
CA GLN A 344 -14.60 0.37 -18.63
C GLN A 344 -13.55 0.14 -17.54
N ALA A 345 -12.61 -0.77 -17.75
CA ALA A 345 -11.51 -1.00 -16.82
C ALA A 345 -10.70 0.29 -16.59
N TRP A 346 -10.29 1.00 -17.63
CA TRP A 346 -9.58 2.27 -17.52
C TRP A 346 -10.36 3.32 -16.73
N ALA A 347 -11.64 3.51 -17.04
CA ALA A 347 -12.50 4.46 -16.34
C ALA A 347 -12.68 4.10 -14.86
N LEU A 348 -12.83 2.81 -14.55
CA LEU A 348 -12.99 2.31 -13.20
C LEU A 348 -11.70 2.45 -12.38
N PHE A 349 -10.50 2.29 -12.96
CA PHE A 349 -9.24 2.56 -12.27
C PHE A 349 -9.11 4.04 -11.87
N VAL A 350 -9.53 4.96 -12.74
CA VAL A 350 -9.56 6.40 -12.41
C VAL A 350 -10.58 6.67 -11.31
N ALA A 351 -11.80 6.13 -11.43
CA ALA A 351 -12.86 6.29 -10.44
C ALA A 351 -12.47 5.69 -9.08
N TYR A 352 -11.74 4.58 -9.08
CA TYR A 352 -11.20 3.98 -7.86
C TYR A 352 -10.18 4.89 -7.15
N GLY A 353 -9.46 5.71 -7.88
CA GLY A 353 -8.61 6.75 -7.32
C GLY A 353 -9.36 7.78 -6.47
N LEU A 354 -10.65 8.07 -6.79
CA LEU A 354 -11.51 8.96 -5.98
C LEU A 354 -11.77 8.37 -4.58
N PHE A 355 -12.00 7.04 -4.50
CA PHE A 355 -12.14 6.37 -3.21
C PHE A 355 -10.94 6.66 -2.31
N TYR A 356 -9.72 6.44 -2.80
CA TYR A 356 -8.52 6.74 -2.04
C TYR A 356 -8.40 8.21 -1.65
N GLY A 357 -8.73 9.12 -2.57
CA GLY A 357 -8.72 10.55 -2.30
C GLY A 357 -9.64 10.95 -1.15
N PHE A 358 -10.81 10.30 -1.01
CA PHE A 358 -11.78 10.58 0.04
C PHE A 358 -11.56 9.80 1.34
N THR A 359 -10.70 8.78 1.35
CA THR A 359 -10.53 7.90 2.51
C THR A 359 -9.15 7.98 3.15
N GLU A 360 -8.06 7.92 2.38
CA GLU A 360 -6.70 7.66 2.90
C GLU A 360 -6.22 8.68 3.96
N GLY A 361 -6.50 9.98 3.76
CA GLY A 361 -6.17 11.02 4.75
C GLY A 361 -7.25 11.22 5.81
N VAL A 362 -8.50 10.89 5.48
CA VAL A 362 -9.69 11.23 6.27
C VAL A 362 -9.95 10.19 7.37
N GLU A 363 -9.71 8.91 7.13
CA GLU A 363 -10.00 7.82 8.08
C GLU A 363 -9.36 8.04 9.44
N LYS A 364 -8.06 8.34 9.47
CA LYS A 364 -7.34 8.61 10.73
C LYS A 364 -7.88 9.86 11.46
N ALA A 365 -8.29 10.86 10.69
CA ALA A 365 -8.89 12.06 11.28
C ALA A 365 -10.27 11.76 11.88
N VAL A 366 -11.07 10.88 11.27
CA VAL A 366 -12.35 10.41 11.82
C VAL A 366 -12.14 9.63 13.12
N VAL A 367 -11.12 8.78 13.21
CA VAL A 367 -10.75 8.10 14.48
C VAL A 367 -10.51 9.14 15.58
N ALA A 368 -9.76 10.21 15.30
CA ALA A 368 -9.47 11.26 16.28
C ALA A 368 -10.71 12.04 16.72
N ASP A 369 -11.73 12.15 15.85
CA ASP A 369 -12.97 12.86 16.16
C ASP A 369 -13.91 12.05 17.09
N PHE A 370 -13.74 10.71 17.16
CA PHE A 370 -14.56 9.84 18.01
C PHE A 370 -13.93 9.50 19.35
N VAL A 371 -12.71 9.96 19.64
CA VAL A 371 -12.00 9.64 20.88
C VAL A 371 -11.39 10.89 21.54
N ARG A 372 -11.23 10.84 22.88
CA ARG A 372 -10.54 11.90 23.60
C ARG A 372 -9.06 11.95 23.26
N PRO A 373 -8.40 13.11 23.37
CA PRO A 373 -6.97 13.27 23.06
C PRO A 373 -6.05 12.29 23.78
N GLU A 374 -6.36 11.95 25.03
CA GLU A 374 -5.56 11.11 25.91
C GLU A 374 -5.45 9.67 25.42
N VAL A 375 -6.49 9.16 24.74
CA VAL A 375 -6.58 7.76 24.27
C VAL A 375 -6.43 7.60 22.76
N ARG A 376 -6.10 8.68 22.03
CA ARG A 376 -5.95 8.66 20.56
C ARG A 376 -4.91 7.64 20.08
N GLY A 377 -3.80 7.50 20.80
CA GLY A 377 -2.75 6.54 20.44
C GLY A 377 -3.27 5.10 20.41
N SER A 378 -3.96 4.69 21.48
CA SER A 378 -4.58 3.36 21.59
C SER A 378 -5.70 3.17 20.54
N ALA A 379 -6.50 4.21 20.26
CA ALA A 379 -7.55 4.18 19.25
C ALA A 379 -6.99 3.98 17.83
N TYR A 380 -5.89 4.65 17.49
CA TYR A 380 -5.19 4.41 16.22
C TYR A 380 -4.61 2.99 16.13
N GLY A 381 -4.12 2.46 17.25
CA GLY A 381 -3.67 1.07 17.33
C GLY A 381 -4.81 0.07 17.07
N MET A 382 -5.96 0.27 17.71
CA MET A 382 -7.16 -0.55 17.51
C MET A 382 -7.70 -0.45 16.07
N TYR A 383 -7.74 0.76 15.50
CA TYR A 383 -8.09 0.99 14.11
C TYR A 383 -7.17 0.20 13.17
N ALA A 384 -5.85 0.35 13.31
CA ALA A 384 -4.88 -0.31 12.45
C ALA A 384 -4.91 -1.84 12.59
N PHE A 385 -5.16 -2.33 13.81
CA PHE A 385 -5.30 -3.76 14.08
C PHE A 385 -6.59 -4.32 13.44
N ALA A 386 -7.73 -3.63 13.62
CA ALA A 386 -9.02 -4.05 13.08
C ALA A 386 -9.01 -4.06 11.54
N ASP A 387 -8.48 -2.99 10.92
CA ASP A 387 -8.31 -2.92 9.47
C ASP A 387 -7.38 -4.02 8.94
N GLY A 388 -6.22 -4.18 9.57
CA GLY A 388 -5.22 -5.15 9.12
C GLY A 388 -5.66 -6.60 9.26
N ILE A 389 -6.29 -6.99 10.38
CA ILE A 389 -6.72 -8.37 10.57
C ILE A 389 -7.89 -8.77 9.67
N ALA A 390 -8.76 -7.81 9.34
CA ALA A 390 -9.90 -8.03 8.44
C ALA A 390 -9.47 -8.23 6.98
N LYS A 391 -8.33 -7.69 6.56
CA LYS A 391 -7.85 -7.80 5.18
C LYS A 391 -7.45 -9.21 4.76
N PHE A 392 -7.00 -10.05 5.72
CA PHE A 392 -6.69 -11.44 5.41
C PHE A 392 -7.94 -12.23 4.98
N PRO A 393 -8.99 -12.32 5.82
CA PRO A 393 -10.21 -13.01 5.40
C PRO A 393 -10.88 -12.33 4.18
N ALA A 394 -10.79 -11.01 4.04
CA ALA A 394 -11.33 -10.29 2.89
C ALA A 394 -10.69 -10.77 1.57
N SER A 395 -9.37 -10.76 1.50
CA SER A 395 -8.63 -11.16 0.30
C SER A 395 -8.77 -12.66 0.01
N LEU A 396 -8.79 -13.50 1.05
CA LEU A 396 -9.02 -14.93 0.90
C LEU A 396 -10.44 -15.22 0.40
N LEU A 397 -11.46 -14.59 1.02
CA LEU A 397 -12.85 -14.75 0.62
C LEU A 397 -13.07 -14.32 -0.83
N LEU A 398 -12.52 -13.16 -1.21
CA LEU A 398 -12.63 -12.69 -2.60
C LEU A 398 -11.94 -13.65 -3.56
N GLY A 399 -10.74 -14.15 -3.21
CA GLY A 399 -10.02 -15.15 -4.03
C GLY A 399 -10.80 -16.44 -4.24
N VAL A 400 -11.44 -16.96 -3.17
CA VAL A 400 -12.29 -18.16 -3.24
C VAL A 400 -13.54 -17.90 -4.09
N LEU A 401 -14.25 -16.81 -3.84
CA LEU A 401 -15.45 -16.46 -4.62
C LEU A 401 -15.10 -16.22 -6.09
N TYR A 402 -14.00 -15.57 -6.34
CA TYR A 402 -13.51 -15.29 -7.70
C TYR A 402 -13.25 -16.59 -8.46
N GLN A 403 -12.57 -17.54 -7.84
CA GLN A 403 -12.19 -18.80 -8.46
C GLN A 403 -13.34 -19.79 -8.59
N GLN A 404 -14.25 -19.85 -7.59
CA GLN A 404 -15.31 -20.86 -7.55
C GLN A 404 -16.63 -20.40 -8.19
N VAL A 405 -16.95 -19.11 -8.10
CA VAL A 405 -18.24 -18.57 -8.52
C VAL A 405 -18.09 -17.55 -9.67
N GLY A 406 -17.00 -16.79 -9.65
CA GLY A 406 -16.68 -15.81 -10.70
C GLY A 406 -16.60 -14.36 -10.20
N PRO A 407 -16.11 -13.46 -11.08
CA PRO A 407 -15.81 -12.08 -10.72
C PRO A 407 -17.04 -11.28 -10.27
N ALA A 408 -18.19 -11.44 -10.93
CA ALA A 408 -19.40 -10.68 -10.60
C ALA A 408 -19.84 -10.87 -9.15
N VAL A 409 -19.82 -12.12 -8.65
CA VAL A 409 -20.17 -12.44 -7.25
C VAL A 409 -19.09 -11.95 -6.30
N ALA A 410 -17.81 -12.20 -6.61
CA ALA A 410 -16.69 -11.82 -5.76
C ALA A 410 -16.67 -10.30 -5.52
N PHE A 411 -16.68 -9.50 -6.58
CA PHE A 411 -16.73 -8.04 -6.49
C PHE A 411 -18.07 -7.53 -5.95
N GLY A 412 -19.18 -8.22 -6.24
CA GLY A 412 -20.50 -7.89 -5.70
C GLY A 412 -20.56 -8.01 -4.18
N VAL A 413 -19.96 -9.06 -3.59
CA VAL A 413 -19.84 -9.25 -2.14
C VAL A 413 -18.98 -8.15 -1.53
N GLY A 414 -17.81 -7.86 -2.12
CA GLY A 414 -16.93 -6.78 -1.66
C GLY A 414 -17.61 -5.42 -1.66
N GLY A 415 -18.24 -5.07 -2.78
CA GLY A 415 -19.03 -3.82 -2.90
C GLY A 415 -20.24 -3.78 -1.97
N GLY A 416 -20.91 -4.93 -1.74
CA GLY A 416 -22.02 -5.07 -0.80
C GLY A 416 -21.60 -4.79 0.64
N CYS A 417 -20.47 -5.35 1.09
CA CYS A 417 -19.89 -5.04 2.41
C CYS A 417 -19.58 -3.54 2.56
N ALA A 418 -19.00 -2.93 1.54
CA ALA A 418 -18.71 -1.49 1.56
C ALA A 418 -20.00 -0.65 1.61
N ALA A 419 -21.05 -1.03 0.89
CA ALA A 419 -22.36 -0.37 0.94
C ALA A 419 -22.98 -0.46 2.34
N VAL A 420 -22.95 -1.64 2.97
CA VAL A 420 -23.43 -1.83 4.35
C VAL A 420 -22.63 -0.97 5.32
N ALA A 421 -21.30 -0.95 5.22
CA ALA A 421 -20.44 -0.11 6.05
C ALA A 421 -20.75 1.39 5.88
N CYS A 422 -20.97 1.83 4.64
CA CYS A 422 -21.37 3.20 4.32
C CYS A 422 -22.71 3.55 5.02
N LEU A 423 -23.72 2.68 4.93
CA LEU A 423 -25.00 2.86 5.61
C LEU A 423 -24.86 2.90 7.12
N MET A 424 -24.06 2.02 7.72
CA MET A 424 -23.78 2.03 9.16
C MET A 424 -23.17 3.37 9.59
N LEU A 425 -22.21 3.89 8.83
CA LEU A 425 -21.60 5.18 9.12
C LEU A 425 -22.58 6.34 8.98
N LEU A 426 -23.43 6.33 7.95
CA LEU A 426 -24.48 7.35 7.76
C LEU A 426 -25.54 7.32 8.88
N CYS A 427 -25.95 6.12 9.33
CA CYS A 427 -26.87 5.95 10.45
C CYS A 427 -26.25 6.50 11.76
N LEU A 428 -24.95 6.23 12.01
CA LEU A 428 -24.23 6.79 13.15
C LEU A 428 -24.25 8.33 13.13
N LEU A 429 -24.01 8.93 11.97
CA LEU A 429 -24.03 10.39 11.81
C LEU A 429 -25.45 10.97 11.98
N GLY A 430 -26.48 10.29 11.52
CA GLY A 430 -27.88 10.66 11.69
C GLY A 430 -28.30 10.64 13.17
N ALA A 431 -27.93 9.60 13.91
CA ALA A 431 -28.17 9.48 15.34
C ALA A 431 -27.46 10.58 16.15
N CYS A 432 -26.23 10.97 15.76
CA CYS A 432 -25.50 12.07 16.37
C CYS A 432 -26.17 13.44 16.20
N ARG A 433 -26.88 13.65 15.10
CA ARG A 433 -27.64 14.90 14.86
C ARG A 433 -28.89 15.01 15.73
N ARG A 434 -29.60 13.88 15.93
CA ARG A 434 -30.85 13.87 16.76
C ARG A 434 -30.59 13.97 18.26
N GLY A 435 -29.39 13.67 18.73
CA GLY A 435 -29.03 13.74 20.16
C GLY A 435 -28.37 15.05 20.61
N ARG A 436 -28.31 16.10 19.78
CA ARG A 436 -27.95 17.46 20.24
C ARG A 436 -29.21 18.15 20.69
N PRO A 437 -29.36 18.52 22.00
CA PRO A 437 -30.40 19.45 22.39
C PRO A 437 -30.16 20.78 21.67
N SER A 438 -31.23 21.34 21.13
CA SER A 438 -31.33 22.65 20.48
C SER A 438 -30.87 23.78 21.42
#